data_5a2e5f493809427b30b5f0c600b20535
#
_entry.id   5a2e5f493809427b30b5f0c600b20535
#
_cell.length_a   1.000
_cell.length_b   1.000
_cell.length_c   1.000
_cell.angle_alpha   90.00
_cell.angle_beta   90.00
_cell.angle_gamma   90.00
#
_symmetry.space_group_name_H-M   'P 1'
#
loop_
_entity.id
_entity.type
_entity.pdbx_description
1 polymer ?
#
loop_
_entity_poly.entity_id
_entity_poly.type
_entity_poly.pdbx_seq_one_letter_code
_entity_poly.pdbx_strand_id
1 'polypeptide(L)'
;TQIQKSSSHYFQRPEDDIFVDSSLTSLNGVGSEISLTKISGKNLKGSLTFGQTSPGYDVNELGYMRSANNKKINSSIDYEDFVPKKYWQVISFSFGTWQDWDYSWDYASSGMNSDMWVRFHNWHTISFELGNSFGGIRRNLTRGGPVAKSPTFYRYSITYRTDRRKNINAFIRYGNRDAVDGEYDKSIRTGMNLRPNSQWEIEFDVFTNREFDTDQYVATVLDPIATKTYGSRYLFTDISTNSKGLTFEASYIKSPKLSFQFFLQPELSNYHYDGLKEFLNPGQYDFMYYDDNQINQIDDSTIEIDPDANGPAPSFLLSSDYIRGFNFLSLRSNFILKWEYRPGSSLFLVWQQQRDHFEITDNDLNLNDGFEKLIDSQSVNTFMVKFAYWLSS
;
A
#
# COMPACT_ATOMS: atom_id res chain seq x y z
N THR A 1 -0.62 -11.78 -25.89
CA THR A 1 -0.74 -12.74 -24.77
C THR A 1 -0.20 -12.15 -23.46
N GLN A 2 1.00 -11.53 -23.46
CA GLN A 2 1.62 -11.00 -22.22
C GLN A 2 0.76 -9.92 -21.53
N ILE A 3 0.22 -8.96 -22.30
CA ILE A 3 -0.67 -7.91 -21.76
C ILE A 3 -1.96 -8.53 -21.20
N GLN A 4 -2.57 -9.49 -21.92
CA GLN A 4 -3.79 -10.16 -21.49
C GLN A 4 -3.64 -10.91 -20.15
N LYS A 5 -2.44 -11.40 -19.85
CA LYS A 5 -2.09 -12.10 -18.59
C LYS A 5 -1.56 -11.17 -17.50
N SER A 6 -1.34 -9.90 -17.81
CA SER A 6 -0.82 -8.94 -16.83
C SER A 6 -1.80 -8.72 -15.66
N SER A 7 -1.29 -8.21 -14.55
CA SER A 7 -2.09 -7.95 -13.34
C SER A 7 -3.21 -6.91 -13.54
N SER A 8 -3.09 -6.08 -14.59
CA SER A 8 -4.13 -5.09 -14.94
C SER A 8 -5.27 -5.67 -15.77
N HIS A 9 -5.14 -6.88 -16.32
CA HIS A 9 -6.14 -7.50 -17.20
C HIS A 9 -6.66 -8.85 -16.68
N TYR A 10 -5.79 -9.84 -16.44
CA TYR A 10 -6.16 -11.18 -15.97
C TYR A 10 -7.24 -11.87 -16.85
N PHE A 11 -7.01 -11.95 -18.17
CA PHE A 11 -8.00 -12.53 -19.13
C PHE A 11 -8.24 -14.04 -18.98
N GLN A 12 -7.40 -14.78 -18.27
CA GLN A 12 -7.48 -16.23 -18.15
C GLN A 12 -8.46 -16.74 -17.08
N ARG A 13 -9.41 -15.94 -16.64
CA ARG A 13 -10.43 -16.37 -15.67
C ARG A 13 -11.42 -17.34 -16.31
N PRO A 14 -11.65 -18.55 -15.76
CA PRO A 14 -12.53 -19.54 -16.40
C PRO A 14 -14.01 -19.14 -16.44
N GLU A 15 -14.45 -18.23 -15.57
CA GLU A 15 -15.85 -17.82 -15.39
C GLU A 15 -16.24 -16.56 -16.18
N ASP A 16 -15.27 -15.91 -16.82
CA ASP A 16 -15.50 -14.71 -17.62
C ASP A 16 -15.64 -15.08 -19.10
N ASP A 17 -16.42 -14.29 -19.84
CA ASP A 17 -16.42 -14.27 -21.31
C ASP A 17 -15.09 -13.75 -21.87
N ILE A 18 -14.15 -13.39 -21.00
CA ILE A 18 -12.84 -12.84 -21.32
C ILE A 18 -11.80 -13.94 -21.18
N PHE A 19 -11.19 -14.32 -22.27
CA PHE A 19 -10.15 -15.35 -22.32
C PHE A 19 -8.89 -14.88 -23.05
N VAL A 20 -7.79 -15.56 -22.78
CA VAL A 20 -6.52 -15.28 -23.45
C VAL A 20 -6.56 -15.82 -24.88
N ASP A 21 -6.55 -14.92 -25.84
CA ASP A 21 -6.42 -15.25 -27.27
C ASP A 21 -4.98 -14.99 -27.75
N SER A 22 -4.26 -16.06 -28.03
CA SER A 22 -2.87 -16.01 -28.52
C SER A 22 -2.73 -15.57 -29.97
N SER A 23 -3.81 -15.53 -30.73
CA SER A 23 -3.83 -15.10 -32.13
C SER A 23 -3.88 -13.60 -32.31
N LEU A 24 -4.29 -12.86 -31.25
CA LEU A 24 -4.38 -11.40 -31.27
C LEU A 24 -2.99 -10.77 -31.35
N THR A 25 -2.83 -9.87 -32.29
CA THR A 25 -1.63 -9.01 -32.46
C THR A 25 -1.79 -7.65 -31.81
N SER A 26 -3.04 -7.22 -31.50
CA SER A 26 -3.36 -5.96 -30.81
C SER A 26 -4.57 -6.14 -29.91
N LEU A 27 -4.65 -5.31 -28.86
CA LEU A 27 -5.86 -5.16 -28.02
C LEU A 27 -6.55 -3.85 -28.39
N ASN A 28 -7.87 -3.91 -28.47
CA ASN A 28 -8.71 -2.73 -28.66
C ASN A 28 -9.52 -2.47 -27.40
N GLY A 29 -9.51 -1.23 -26.92
CA GLY A 29 -10.24 -0.85 -25.73
C GLY A 29 -10.70 0.59 -25.75
N VAL A 30 -11.70 0.87 -24.93
CA VAL A 30 -12.31 2.20 -24.75
C VAL A 30 -12.28 2.54 -23.27
N GLY A 31 -11.77 3.73 -22.93
CA GLY A 31 -11.90 4.38 -21.63
C GLY A 31 -12.71 5.67 -21.79
N SER A 32 -13.65 5.93 -20.89
CA SER A 32 -14.39 7.17 -20.85
C SER A 32 -14.77 7.57 -19.43
N GLU A 33 -14.85 8.88 -19.19
CA GLU A 33 -15.31 9.43 -17.93
C GLU A 33 -16.16 10.67 -18.19
N ILE A 34 -17.29 10.75 -17.47
CA ILE A 34 -18.19 11.90 -17.49
C ILE A 34 -18.38 12.36 -16.05
N SER A 35 -18.14 13.64 -15.79
CA SER A 35 -18.28 14.24 -14.47
C SER A 35 -19.21 15.43 -14.50
N LEU A 36 -20.15 15.47 -13.53
CA LEU A 36 -20.95 16.63 -13.20
C LEU A 36 -20.50 17.18 -11.86
N THR A 37 -19.98 18.40 -11.83
CA THR A 37 -19.40 19.00 -10.63
C THR A 37 -20.00 20.38 -10.36
N LYS A 38 -20.51 20.55 -9.14
CA LYS A 38 -20.86 21.87 -8.60
C LYS A 38 -19.61 22.47 -7.96
N ILE A 39 -18.93 23.36 -8.69
CA ILE A 39 -17.69 24.00 -8.27
C ILE A 39 -17.89 25.33 -7.53
N SER A 40 -19.07 25.95 -7.63
CA SER A 40 -19.40 27.23 -7.01
C SER A 40 -20.61 27.09 -6.09
N GLY A 41 -20.66 27.96 -5.09
CA GLY A 41 -21.69 27.97 -4.04
C GLY A 41 -21.04 28.38 -2.73
N LYS A 42 -21.84 28.83 -1.76
CA LYS A 42 -21.31 29.45 -0.55
C LYS A 42 -20.42 28.47 0.25
N ASN A 43 -20.96 27.32 0.59
CA ASN A 43 -20.28 26.36 1.47
C ASN A 43 -20.39 24.92 0.95
N LEU A 44 -21.35 24.65 0.05
CA LEU A 44 -21.67 23.30 -0.40
C LEU A 44 -21.25 23.08 -1.84
N LYS A 45 -20.39 22.10 -2.06
CA LYS A 45 -19.93 21.59 -3.35
C LYS A 45 -20.37 20.13 -3.51
N GLY A 46 -20.19 19.56 -4.67
CA GLY A 46 -20.47 18.16 -4.88
C GLY A 46 -20.14 17.71 -6.29
N SER A 47 -19.96 16.41 -6.46
CA SER A 47 -19.67 15.81 -7.75
C SER A 47 -20.40 14.49 -7.93
N LEU A 48 -20.66 14.16 -9.19
CA LEU A 48 -21.10 12.85 -9.63
C LEU A 48 -20.28 12.49 -10.87
N THR A 49 -19.59 11.37 -10.81
CA THR A 49 -18.71 10.90 -11.90
C THR A 49 -19.09 9.48 -12.26
N PHE A 50 -19.27 9.24 -13.56
CA PHE A 50 -19.36 7.91 -14.16
C PHE A 50 -18.11 7.67 -15.01
N GLY A 51 -17.43 6.55 -14.79
CA GLY A 51 -16.26 6.11 -15.57
C GLY A 51 -16.40 4.68 -16.03
N GLN A 52 -15.79 4.35 -17.16
CA GLN A 52 -15.70 2.98 -17.64
C GLN A 52 -14.40 2.72 -18.38
N THR A 53 -13.91 1.48 -18.27
CA THR A 53 -12.76 0.97 -18.99
C THR A 53 -13.06 -0.44 -19.49
N SER A 54 -13.05 -0.63 -20.80
CA SER A 54 -13.31 -1.95 -21.38
C SER A 54 -12.17 -2.93 -21.12
N PRO A 55 -12.37 -4.25 -21.27
CA PRO A 55 -11.35 -5.25 -20.98
C PRO A 55 -10.02 -5.08 -21.74
N GLY A 56 -10.08 -4.67 -23.00
CA GLY A 56 -8.89 -4.50 -23.84
C GLY A 56 -8.22 -3.12 -23.76
N TYR A 57 -8.69 -2.23 -22.88
CA TYR A 57 -8.11 -0.90 -22.72
C TYR A 57 -6.76 -0.98 -21.98
N ASP A 58 -5.70 -0.38 -22.54
CA ASP A 58 -4.38 -0.28 -21.93
C ASP A 58 -3.73 1.07 -22.25
N VAL A 59 -3.26 1.77 -21.22
CA VAL A 59 -2.56 3.06 -21.32
C VAL A 59 -1.23 3.05 -20.56
N ASN A 60 -0.76 1.90 -20.14
CA ASN A 60 0.43 1.79 -19.29
C ASN A 60 1.72 2.31 -19.95
N GLU A 61 1.76 2.45 -21.28
CA GLU A 61 2.88 3.10 -21.99
C GLU A 61 2.90 4.62 -21.80
N LEU A 62 1.73 5.25 -21.58
CA LEU A 62 1.56 6.72 -21.48
C LEU A 62 1.11 7.18 -20.11
N GLY A 63 0.76 6.26 -19.23
CA GLY A 63 0.21 6.54 -17.91
C GLY A 63 0.28 5.32 -17.01
N TYR A 64 -0.48 5.36 -15.90
CA TYR A 64 -0.58 4.26 -14.96
C TYR A 64 -2.03 3.79 -14.84
N MET A 65 -2.28 2.53 -15.14
CA MET A 65 -3.58 1.87 -15.03
C MET A 65 -3.47 0.66 -14.09
N ARG A 66 -4.29 0.61 -13.05
CA ARG A 66 -4.34 -0.53 -12.11
C ARG A 66 -5.10 -1.71 -12.66
N SER A 67 -6.26 -1.46 -13.29
CA SER A 67 -7.11 -2.51 -13.85
C SER A 67 -7.95 -1.99 -15.00
N ALA A 68 -8.12 -2.83 -16.00
CA ALA A 68 -9.15 -2.71 -17.03
C ALA A 68 -10.46 -3.40 -16.56
N ASN A 69 -11.42 -3.53 -17.45
CA ASN A 69 -12.68 -4.27 -17.21
C ASN A 69 -13.46 -3.73 -16.01
N ASN A 70 -13.74 -2.42 -15.98
CA ASN A 70 -14.52 -1.83 -14.89
C ASN A 70 -15.49 -0.73 -15.38
N LYS A 71 -16.54 -0.55 -14.62
CA LYS A 71 -17.44 0.60 -14.63
C LYS A 71 -17.57 1.10 -13.20
N LYS A 72 -17.60 2.41 -13.01
CA LYS A 72 -17.65 3.02 -11.68
C LYS A 72 -18.60 4.22 -11.64
N ILE A 73 -19.27 4.39 -10.52
CA ILE A 73 -19.96 5.62 -10.15
C ILE A 73 -19.35 6.11 -8.84
N ASN A 74 -18.94 7.38 -8.84
CA ASN A 74 -18.49 8.07 -7.64
C ASN A 74 -19.35 9.28 -7.39
N SER A 75 -19.73 9.53 -6.14
CA SER A 75 -20.38 10.77 -5.74
C SER A 75 -19.72 11.39 -4.53
N SER A 76 -19.69 12.70 -4.43
CA SER A 76 -19.26 13.42 -3.24
C SER A 76 -20.13 14.62 -2.94
N ILE A 77 -20.21 14.94 -1.65
CA ILE A 77 -20.76 16.18 -1.11
C ILE A 77 -19.74 16.73 -0.14
N ASP A 78 -19.35 18.00 -0.33
CA ASP A 78 -18.34 18.67 0.46
C ASP A 78 -18.95 19.94 1.05
N TYR A 79 -18.82 20.10 2.36
CA TYR A 79 -19.17 21.30 3.09
C TYR A 79 -17.92 21.94 3.68
N GLU A 80 -17.70 23.21 3.38
CA GLU A 80 -16.56 23.98 3.89
C GLU A 80 -17.05 25.32 4.43
N ASP A 81 -16.72 25.65 5.69
CA ASP A 81 -16.96 26.96 6.28
C ASP A 81 -15.64 27.59 6.76
N PHE A 82 -15.21 28.60 6.02
CA PHE A 82 -14.01 29.38 6.31
C PHE A 82 -14.29 30.64 7.14
N VAL A 83 -15.56 30.87 7.50
CA VAL A 83 -15.93 32.00 8.36
C VAL A 83 -15.74 31.61 9.82
N PRO A 84 -14.83 32.27 10.57
CA PRO A 84 -14.62 31.95 11.97
C PRO A 84 -15.90 32.03 12.82
N LYS A 85 -16.14 31.02 13.63
CA LYS A 85 -17.25 30.92 14.59
C LYS A 85 -16.70 30.88 16.01
N LYS A 86 -17.59 30.75 17.01
CA LYS A 86 -17.21 30.73 18.42
C LYS A 86 -16.14 29.67 18.79
N TYR A 87 -16.20 28.49 18.16
CA TYR A 87 -15.36 27.35 18.55
C TYR A 87 -14.29 26.99 17.51
N TRP A 88 -14.42 27.40 16.25
CA TRP A 88 -13.50 27.06 15.17
C TRP A 88 -13.25 28.22 14.22
N GLN A 89 -12.11 28.19 13.54
CA GLN A 89 -11.79 29.08 12.43
C GLN A 89 -12.27 28.53 11.10
N VAL A 90 -12.09 27.22 10.90
CA VAL A 90 -12.47 26.52 9.69
C VAL A 90 -13.01 25.15 10.09
N ILE A 91 -14.07 24.74 9.42
CA ILE A 91 -14.55 23.35 9.46
C ILE A 91 -14.77 22.87 8.03
N SER A 92 -14.37 21.65 7.76
CA SER A 92 -14.63 20.96 6.51
C SER A 92 -15.20 19.58 6.80
N PHE A 93 -16.18 19.19 6.03
CA PHE A 93 -16.79 17.88 6.04
C PHE A 93 -16.97 17.41 4.60
N SER A 94 -16.55 16.19 4.33
CA SER A 94 -16.73 15.53 3.04
C SER A 94 -17.42 14.18 3.23
N PHE A 95 -18.34 13.85 2.38
CA PHE A 95 -18.98 12.55 2.31
C PHE A 95 -18.96 12.07 0.86
N GLY A 96 -18.46 10.85 0.65
CA GLY A 96 -18.37 10.23 -0.66
C GLY A 96 -18.93 8.83 -0.67
N THR A 97 -19.42 8.41 -1.82
CA THR A 97 -19.79 7.03 -2.10
C THR A 97 -19.19 6.59 -3.43
N TRP A 98 -18.91 5.32 -3.53
CA TRP A 98 -18.51 4.69 -4.80
C TRP A 98 -19.24 3.38 -4.97
N GLN A 99 -19.41 3.00 -6.23
CA GLN A 99 -19.88 1.68 -6.62
C GLN A 99 -19.21 1.27 -7.92
N ASP A 100 -18.66 0.07 -7.93
CA ASP A 100 -17.90 -0.52 -9.02
C ASP A 100 -18.57 -1.79 -9.51
N TRP A 101 -18.54 -1.97 -10.83
CA TRP A 101 -18.94 -3.18 -11.54
C TRP A 101 -17.83 -3.56 -12.51
N ASP A 102 -17.86 -4.77 -13.01
CA ASP A 102 -17.12 -5.07 -14.23
C ASP A 102 -17.78 -4.47 -15.48
N TYR A 103 -17.16 -4.69 -16.63
CA TYR A 103 -17.70 -4.18 -17.88
C TYR A 103 -19.03 -4.85 -18.27
N SER A 104 -19.32 -6.05 -17.77
CA SER A 104 -20.56 -6.81 -17.92
C SER A 104 -21.64 -6.47 -16.89
N TRP A 105 -21.39 -5.49 -15.99
CA TRP A 105 -22.25 -5.05 -14.89
C TRP A 105 -22.33 -6.02 -13.69
N ASP A 106 -21.39 -6.96 -13.57
CA ASP A 106 -21.32 -7.75 -12.36
C ASP A 106 -20.75 -6.90 -11.22
N TYR A 107 -21.41 -6.95 -10.07
CA TYR A 107 -21.09 -6.12 -8.92
C TYR A 107 -19.71 -6.47 -8.36
N ALA A 108 -18.80 -5.50 -8.37
CA ALA A 108 -17.43 -5.66 -7.89
C ALA A 108 -17.21 -5.15 -6.46
N SER A 109 -17.65 -3.94 -6.16
CA SER A 109 -17.57 -3.37 -4.81
C SER A 109 -18.41 -2.11 -4.67
N SER A 110 -18.69 -1.71 -3.45
CA SER A 110 -19.20 -0.38 -3.13
C SER A 110 -18.71 0.06 -1.76
N GLY A 111 -18.87 1.32 -1.46
CA GLY A 111 -18.54 1.82 -0.13
C GLY A 111 -18.84 3.29 0.05
N MET A 112 -18.52 3.77 1.23
CA MET A 112 -18.64 5.18 1.58
C MET A 112 -17.43 5.62 2.42
N ASN A 113 -17.14 6.90 2.33
CA ASN A 113 -16.15 7.56 3.18
C ASN A 113 -16.71 8.88 3.69
N SER A 114 -16.27 9.26 4.87
CA SER A 114 -16.60 10.54 5.48
C SER A 114 -15.34 11.10 6.13
N ASP A 115 -15.02 12.31 5.80
CA ASP A 115 -13.84 13.02 6.28
C ASP A 115 -14.29 14.33 6.93
N MET A 116 -13.81 14.59 8.14
CA MET A 116 -14.05 15.85 8.85
C MET A 116 -12.75 16.39 9.38
N TRP A 117 -12.48 17.67 9.19
CA TRP A 117 -11.42 18.32 9.90
C TRP A 117 -11.84 19.70 10.41
N VAL A 118 -11.31 20.05 11.58
CA VAL A 118 -11.60 21.30 12.28
C VAL A 118 -10.30 21.98 12.65
N ARG A 119 -10.16 23.26 12.32
CA ARG A 119 -9.11 24.13 12.82
C ARG A 119 -9.66 25.08 13.87
N PHE A 120 -9.11 25.00 15.06
CA PHE A 120 -9.48 25.83 16.20
C PHE A 120 -8.79 27.21 16.14
N HIS A 121 -9.20 28.14 17.02
CA HIS A 121 -8.62 29.49 17.10
C HIS A 121 -7.14 29.50 17.50
N ASN A 122 -6.68 28.50 18.23
CA ASN A 122 -5.26 28.28 18.54
C ASN A 122 -4.47 27.62 17.41
N TRP A 123 -5.07 27.47 16.21
CA TRP A 123 -4.50 26.85 15.01
C TRP A 123 -4.19 25.35 15.12
N HIS A 124 -4.63 24.71 16.19
CA HIS A 124 -4.59 23.26 16.25
C HIS A 124 -5.67 22.67 15.32
N THR A 125 -5.42 21.50 14.79
CA THR A 125 -6.39 20.78 13.95
C THR A 125 -6.66 19.39 14.49
N ILE A 126 -7.91 18.96 14.37
CA ILE A 126 -8.33 17.58 14.53
C ILE A 126 -8.95 17.14 13.21
N SER A 127 -8.58 15.94 12.74
CA SER A 127 -9.18 15.30 11.57
C SER A 127 -9.69 13.92 11.95
N PHE A 128 -10.86 13.57 11.41
CA PHE A 128 -11.47 12.25 11.50
C PHE A 128 -11.72 11.74 10.09
N GLU A 129 -11.34 10.50 9.84
CA GLU A 129 -11.65 9.79 8.61
C GLU A 129 -12.41 8.52 8.97
N LEU A 130 -13.54 8.28 8.33
CA LEU A 130 -14.35 7.08 8.47
C LEU A 130 -14.59 6.51 7.07
N GLY A 131 -14.59 5.21 6.93
CA GLY A 131 -14.89 4.57 5.67
C GLY A 131 -15.26 3.11 5.84
N ASN A 132 -15.97 2.60 4.88
CA ASN A 132 -16.22 1.18 4.74
C ASN A 132 -16.20 0.79 3.27
N SER A 133 -15.94 -0.48 3.00
CA SER A 133 -16.13 -1.10 1.70
C SER A 133 -17.00 -2.34 1.89
N PHE A 134 -18.08 -2.41 1.14
CA PHE A 134 -18.89 -3.62 1.06
C PHE A 134 -18.29 -4.54 0.01
N GLY A 135 -18.05 -5.78 0.40
CA GLY A 135 -17.45 -6.78 -0.47
C GLY A 135 -18.35 -7.15 -1.64
N GLY A 136 -17.71 -7.37 -2.78
CA GLY A 136 -18.29 -7.91 -4.00
C GLY A 136 -17.32 -8.89 -4.64
N ILE A 137 -17.24 -8.90 -5.96
CA ILE A 137 -16.32 -9.79 -6.70
C ILE A 137 -14.89 -9.26 -6.64
N ARG A 138 -13.94 -10.13 -6.25
CA ARG A 138 -12.50 -9.89 -6.27
C ARG A 138 -11.85 -10.75 -7.34
N ARG A 139 -11.43 -10.13 -8.45
CA ARG A 139 -10.91 -10.81 -9.63
C ARG A 139 -9.44 -11.16 -9.56
N ASN A 140 -8.69 -10.42 -8.80
CA ASN A 140 -7.22 -10.54 -8.75
C ASN A 140 -6.72 -11.50 -7.68
N LEU A 141 -7.56 -12.03 -6.79
CA LEU A 141 -7.15 -12.90 -5.70
C LEU A 141 -6.38 -14.11 -6.19
N THR A 142 -6.94 -14.85 -7.14
CA THR A 142 -6.37 -16.07 -7.71
C THR A 142 -5.39 -15.81 -8.86
N ARG A 143 -5.05 -14.54 -9.16
CA ARG A 143 -4.10 -14.11 -10.20
C ARG A 143 -4.40 -14.72 -11.59
N GLY A 144 -5.67 -14.69 -12.00
CA GLY A 144 -6.12 -15.17 -13.30
C GLY A 144 -6.87 -16.50 -13.27
N GLY A 145 -7.10 -17.04 -12.10
CA GLY A 145 -8.03 -18.14 -11.84
C GLY A 145 -9.46 -17.63 -11.59
N PRO A 146 -10.30 -18.43 -10.91
CA PRO A 146 -11.68 -18.07 -10.63
C PRO A 146 -11.79 -16.83 -9.76
N VAL A 147 -12.89 -16.12 -9.88
CA VAL A 147 -13.19 -14.95 -9.04
C VAL A 147 -13.48 -15.40 -7.61
N ALA A 148 -13.14 -14.55 -6.66
CA ALA A 148 -13.48 -14.72 -5.25
C ALA A 148 -14.41 -13.59 -4.78
N LYS A 149 -14.98 -13.74 -3.61
CA LYS A 149 -15.67 -12.65 -2.93
C LYS A 149 -14.66 -11.83 -2.11
N SER A 150 -14.88 -10.54 -2.02
CA SER A 150 -14.09 -9.66 -1.15
C SER A 150 -14.78 -9.50 0.19
N PRO A 151 -14.09 -9.57 1.33
CA PRO A 151 -14.70 -9.28 2.63
C PRO A 151 -15.07 -7.80 2.76
N THR A 152 -16.05 -7.52 3.62
CA THR A 152 -16.40 -6.15 4.02
C THR A 152 -15.39 -5.67 5.05
N PHE A 153 -14.93 -4.42 4.91
CA PHE A 153 -14.07 -3.81 5.91
C PHE A 153 -14.55 -2.42 6.34
N TYR A 154 -14.14 -2.03 7.52
CA TYR A 154 -14.36 -0.72 8.12
C TYR A 154 -13.01 -0.10 8.46
N ARG A 155 -12.87 1.19 8.23
CA ARG A 155 -11.66 1.95 8.58
C ARG A 155 -12.02 3.24 9.29
N TYR A 156 -11.17 3.64 10.22
CA TYR A 156 -11.23 4.96 10.81
C TYR A 156 -9.83 5.46 11.15
N SER A 157 -9.67 6.76 11.10
CA SER A 157 -8.46 7.40 11.61
C SER A 157 -8.77 8.69 12.34
N ILE A 158 -7.91 9.03 13.29
CA ILE A 158 -7.91 10.31 13.96
C ILE A 158 -6.52 10.91 13.91
N THR A 159 -6.44 12.19 13.54
CA THR A 159 -5.20 12.94 13.53
C THR A 159 -5.36 14.23 14.33
N TYR A 160 -4.45 14.46 15.27
CA TYR A 160 -4.32 15.73 15.96
C TYR A 160 -3.01 16.39 15.56
N ARG A 161 -3.06 17.70 15.26
CA ARG A 161 -1.89 18.52 14.92
C ARG A 161 -1.89 19.82 15.70
N THR A 162 -0.73 20.21 16.19
CA THR A 162 -0.50 21.51 16.81
C THR A 162 -0.32 22.62 15.75
N ASP A 163 -0.18 23.86 16.20
CA ASP A 163 0.01 25.02 15.32
C ASP A 163 1.32 24.96 14.51
N ARG A 164 1.22 24.71 13.21
CA ARG A 164 2.37 24.59 12.28
C ARG A 164 3.18 25.87 12.11
N ARG A 165 2.68 27.01 12.55
CA ARG A 165 3.38 28.30 12.48
C ARG A 165 4.40 28.46 13.62
N LYS A 166 4.30 27.62 14.65
CA LYS A 166 5.22 27.62 15.79
C LYS A 166 6.55 26.96 15.42
N ASN A 167 7.59 27.40 16.10
CA ASN A 167 8.94 26.83 15.94
C ASN A 167 8.98 25.34 16.33
N ILE A 168 8.06 24.91 17.18
CA ILE A 168 7.84 23.52 17.54
C ILE A 168 6.40 23.20 17.21
N ASN A 169 6.19 22.22 16.35
CA ASN A 169 4.87 21.68 16.09
C ASN A 169 4.95 20.15 15.98
N ALA A 170 3.86 19.48 16.30
CA ALA A 170 3.79 18.05 16.36
C ALA A 170 2.44 17.52 15.86
N PHE A 171 2.40 16.25 15.54
CA PHE A 171 1.16 15.55 15.27
C PHE A 171 1.20 14.14 15.83
N ILE A 172 0.01 13.60 16.04
CA ILE A 172 -0.22 12.18 16.28
C ILE A 172 -1.39 11.73 15.42
N ARG A 173 -1.23 10.57 14.79
CA ARG A 173 -2.28 9.89 14.03
C ARG A 173 -2.42 8.46 14.55
N TYR A 174 -3.65 8.04 14.75
CA TYR A 174 -4.05 6.66 14.92
C TYR A 174 -4.92 6.26 13.73
N GLY A 175 -4.66 5.11 13.14
CA GLY A 175 -5.45 4.51 12.07
C GLY A 175 -5.80 3.07 12.40
N ASN A 176 -7.00 2.65 12.01
CA ASN A 176 -7.47 1.28 12.14
C ASN A 176 -8.31 0.89 10.93
N ARG A 177 -8.12 -0.32 10.44
CA ARG A 177 -8.97 -1.01 9.47
C ARG A 177 -9.22 -2.41 10.00
N ASP A 178 -10.48 -2.81 10.09
CA ASP A 178 -10.89 -4.16 10.47
C ASP A 178 -11.82 -4.72 9.38
N ALA A 179 -11.62 -5.96 8.99
CA ALA A 179 -12.46 -6.68 8.06
C ALA A 179 -13.25 -7.80 8.77
N VAL A 180 -14.36 -8.21 8.17
CA VAL A 180 -15.28 -9.22 8.78
C VAL A 180 -14.71 -10.62 8.81
N ASP A 181 -13.67 -10.90 8.04
CA ASP A 181 -12.93 -12.16 7.97
C ASP A 181 -11.75 -12.23 8.95
N GLY A 182 -11.51 -11.16 9.71
CA GLY A 182 -10.45 -11.08 10.72
C GLY A 182 -9.21 -10.29 10.29
N GLU A 183 -9.10 -9.88 9.01
CA GLU A 183 -8.03 -8.96 8.61
C GLU A 183 -8.06 -7.66 9.40
N TYR A 184 -6.89 -7.13 9.72
CA TYR A 184 -6.79 -5.81 10.32
C TYR A 184 -5.49 -5.10 9.93
N ASP A 185 -5.52 -3.76 10.00
CA ASP A 185 -4.36 -2.87 9.92
C ASP A 185 -4.50 -1.80 11.01
N LYS A 186 -3.55 -1.74 11.95
CA LYS A 186 -3.52 -0.81 13.08
C LYS A 186 -2.23 -0.03 13.06
N SER A 187 -2.33 1.29 12.92
CA SER A 187 -1.16 2.16 12.82
C SER A 187 -1.19 3.30 13.82
N ILE A 188 -0.03 3.62 14.37
CA ILE A 188 0.23 4.85 15.11
C ILE A 188 1.40 5.54 14.46
N ARG A 189 1.23 6.82 14.16
CA ARG A 189 2.30 7.68 13.64
C ARG A 189 2.33 8.98 14.41
N THR A 190 3.50 9.40 14.87
CA THR A 190 3.70 10.68 15.54
C THR A 190 4.93 11.35 14.97
N GLY A 191 4.87 12.67 14.85
CA GLY A 191 5.99 13.43 14.34
C GLY A 191 6.07 14.83 14.93
N MET A 192 7.26 15.40 14.82
CA MET A 192 7.57 16.73 15.31
C MET A 192 8.45 17.47 14.30
N ASN A 193 8.14 18.73 14.07
CA ASN A 193 8.98 19.67 13.31
C ASN A 193 9.51 20.76 14.25
N LEU A 194 10.83 20.95 14.22
CA LEU A 194 11.55 21.90 15.04
C LEU A 194 12.26 22.92 14.17
N ARG A 195 12.01 24.21 14.41
CA ARG A 195 12.70 25.35 13.78
C ARG A 195 13.30 26.24 14.87
N PRO A 196 14.43 25.86 15.47
CA PRO A 196 15.04 26.62 16.56
C PRO A 196 15.35 28.06 16.17
N ASN A 197 15.70 28.29 14.91
CA ASN A 197 15.92 29.56 14.27
C ASN A 197 15.69 29.48 12.76
N SER A 198 15.90 30.54 12.00
CA SER A 198 15.71 30.57 10.54
C SER A 198 16.70 29.72 9.73
N GLN A 199 17.74 29.20 10.35
CA GLN A 199 18.76 28.38 9.69
C GLN A 199 18.51 26.88 9.81
N TRP A 200 17.75 26.44 10.82
CA TRP A 200 17.51 25.04 11.11
C TRP A 200 16.06 24.64 10.91
N GLU A 201 15.87 23.55 10.20
CA GLU A 201 14.62 22.78 10.16
C GLU A 201 14.96 21.32 10.44
N ILE A 202 14.31 20.74 11.46
CA ILE A 202 14.52 19.37 11.89
C ILE A 202 13.14 18.69 11.96
N GLU A 203 13.00 17.60 11.26
CA GLU A 203 11.79 16.79 11.28
C GLU A 203 12.10 15.40 11.85
N PHE A 204 11.22 14.94 12.70
CA PHE A 204 11.28 13.63 13.33
C PHE A 204 9.90 12.97 13.26
N ASP A 205 9.85 11.76 12.74
CA ASP A 205 8.62 11.00 12.56
C ASP A 205 8.84 9.55 12.94
N VAL A 206 7.96 8.99 13.76
CA VAL A 206 8.00 7.59 14.19
C VAL A 206 6.68 6.93 13.88
N PHE A 207 6.71 5.71 13.38
CA PHE A 207 5.53 4.92 13.16
C PHE A 207 5.67 3.49 13.68
N THR A 208 4.52 2.92 13.99
CA THR A 208 4.35 1.48 14.16
C THR A 208 3.09 1.04 13.42
N ASN A 209 3.19 -0.07 12.72
CA ASN A 209 2.08 -0.70 12.02
C ASN A 209 1.99 -2.17 12.40
N ARG A 210 0.78 -2.66 12.63
CA ARG A 210 0.47 -4.08 12.81
C ARG A 210 -0.63 -4.45 11.84
N GLU A 211 -0.35 -5.42 10.99
CA GLU A 211 -1.23 -5.89 9.95
C GLU A 211 -1.39 -7.40 10.06
N PHE A 212 -2.59 -7.87 9.82
CA PHE A 212 -2.91 -9.27 9.65
C PHE A 212 -3.73 -9.40 8.36
N ASP A 213 -3.22 -10.16 7.42
CA ASP A 213 -3.84 -10.44 6.12
C ASP A 213 -4.14 -11.94 6.04
N THR A 214 -5.37 -12.27 5.73
CA THR A 214 -5.86 -13.65 5.68
C THR A 214 -5.76 -14.27 4.29
N ASP A 215 -5.26 -13.58 3.28
CA ASP A 215 -5.27 -14.11 1.91
C ASP A 215 -3.98 -13.82 1.11
N GLN A 216 -2.82 -13.87 1.79
CA GLN A 216 -1.53 -13.78 1.11
C GLN A 216 -1.36 -14.93 0.12
N TYR A 217 -1.30 -14.59 -1.17
CA TYR A 217 -1.13 -15.56 -2.23
C TYR A 217 0.25 -16.23 -2.17
N VAL A 218 0.27 -17.56 -2.29
CA VAL A 218 1.47 -18.40 -2.31
C VAL A 218 1.76 -18.88 -3.73
N ALA A 219 0.91 -19.74 -4.28
CA ALA A 219 1.14 -20.37 -5.57
C ALA A 219 -0.16 -20.86 -6.23
N THR A 220 -0.07 -21.16 -7.52
CA THR A 220 -1.08 -21.95 -8.23
C THR A 220 -0.45 -23.27 -8.67
N VAL A 221 -1.08 -24.37 -8.31
CA VAL A 221 -0.65 -25.73 -8.63
C VAL A 221 -1.69 -26.39 -9.52
N LEU A 222 -1.25 -26.98 -10.65
CA LEU A 222 -2.13 -27.73 -11.54
C LEU A 222 -2.53 -29.05 -10.86
N ASP A 223 -3.82 -29.29 -10.74
CA ASP A 223 -4.40 -30.52 -10.23
C ASP A 223 -5.73 -30.85 -10.94
N PRO A 224 -5.77 -31.80 -11.86
CA PRO A 224 -6.99 -32.18 -12.59
C PRO A 224 -8.16 -32.60 -11.69
N ILE A 225 -7.89 -33.03 -10.45
CA ILE A 225 -8.90 -33.43 -9.47
C ILE A 225 -9.59 -32.21 -8.82
N ALA A 226 -8.93 -31.07 -8.79
CA ALA A 226 -9.50 -29.81 -8.30
C ALA A 226 -10.54 -29.23 -9.28
N THR A 227 -11.62 -29.98 -9.54
CA THR A 227 -12.62 -29.69 -10.58
C THR A 227 -13.42 -28.42 -10.28
N LYS A 228 -13.64 -28.06 -9.01
CA LYS A 228 -14.33 -26.84 -8.61
C LYS A 228 -13.55 -25.58 -8.99
N THR A 229 -12.25 -25.65 -8.99
CA THR A 229 -11.32 -24.55 -9.31
C THR A 229 -10.64 -24.76 -10.67
N TYR A 230 -11.34 -25.44 -11.58
CA TYR A 230 -11.00 -25.64 -12.99
C TYR A 230 -9.63 -26.32 -13.20
N GLY A 231 -9.32 -27.34 -12.39
CA GLY A 231 -8.08 -28.12 -12.53
C GLY A 231 -6.84 -27.45 -11.97
N SER A 232 -7.00 -26.53 -11.01
CA SER A 232 -5.89 -25.85 -10.34
C SER A 232 -6.21 -25.59 -8.87
N ARG A 233 -5.23 -25.77 -7.98
CA ARG A 233 -5.29 -25.34 -6.58
C ARG A 233 -4.67 -23.95 -6.44
N TYR A 234 -5.33 -23.05 -5.76
CA TYR A 234 -4.85 -21.69 -5.47
C TYR A 234 -4.52 -21.62 -3.99
N LEU A 235 -3.25 -21.49 -3.68
CA LEU A 235 -2.71 -21.59 -2.33
C LEU A 235 -2.49 -20.22 -1.73
N PHE A 236 -2.82 -20.10 -0.47
CA PHE A 236 -2.72 -18.89 0.34
C PHE A 236 -2.18 -19.21 1.72
N THR A 237 -1.78 -18.17 2.44
CA THR A 237 -1.39 -18.24 3.85
C THR A 237 -1.87 -17.00 4.55
N ASP A 238 -2.05 -17.07 5.85
CA ASP A 238 -2.21 -15.90 6.70
C ASP A 238 -0.85 -15.27 6.93
N ILE A 239 -0.79 -13.94 7.02
CA ILE A 239 0.44 -13.23 7.30
C ILE A 239 0.21 -12.13 8.34
N SER A 240 1.00 -12.16 9.41
CA SER A 240 1.10 -11.08 10.38
C SER A 240 2.33 -10.24 10.09
N THR A 241 2.16 -8.93 10.01
CA THR A 241 3.27 -7.98 9.83
C THR A 241 3.32 -7.01 11.00
N ASN A 242 4.51 -6.83 11.58
CA ASN A 242 4.77 -5.83 12.61
C ASN A 242 5.93 -4.95 12.17
N SER A 243 5.62 -3.73 11.73
CA SER A 243 6.60 -2.77 11.23
C SER A 243 6.78 -1.60 12.18
N LYS A 244 8.02 -1.15 12.37
CA LYS A 244 8.38 0.03 13.13
C LYS A 244 9.44 0.81 12.37
N GLY A 245 9.30 2.12 12.33
CA GLY A 245 10.25 2.95 11.62
C GLY A 245 10.36 4.34 12.20
N LEU A 246 11.46 4.97 11.83
CA LEU A 246 11.79 6.35 12.15
C LEU A 246 12.19 7.06 10.86
N THR A 247 11.75 8.29 10.67
CA THR A 247 12.33 9.21 9.69
C THR A 247 12.89 10.40 10.43
N PHE A 248 14.13 10.73 10.17
CA PHE A 248 14.80 11.91 10.67
C PHE A 248 15.34 12.73 9.51
N GLU A 249 14.95 13.99 9.44
CA GLU A 249 15.46 14.95 8.46
C GLU A 249 15.98 16.20 9.16
N ALA A 250 17.14 16.68 8.75
CA ALA A 250 17.69 17.91 9.24
C ALA A 250 18.22 18.76 8.08
N SER A 251 17.77 19.99 8.00
CA SER A 251 18.25 21.00 7.05
C SER A 251 18.90 22.14 7.80
N TYR A 252 20.11 22.50 7.39
CA TYR A 252 20.86 23.64 7.93
C TYR A 252 21.31 24.58 6.83
N ILE A 253 20.85 25.83 6.88
CA ILE A 253 21.22 26.89 5.94
C ILE A 253 22.21 27.82 6.64
N LYS A 254 23.50 27.59 6.44
CA LYS A 254 24.56 28.44 7.02
C LYS A 254 24.53 29.85 6.43
N SER A 255 24.24 29.95 5.13
CA SER A 255 24.12 31.19 4.38
C SER A 255 23.28 30.97 3.12
N PRO A 256 22.85 32.03 2.40
CA PRO A 256 22.17 31.86 1.11
C PRO A 256 22.95 31.01 0.09
N LYS A 257 24.27 30.88 0.29
CA LYS A 257 25.18 30.15 -0.61
C LYS A 257 25.56 28.75 -0.13
N LEU A 258 25.28 28.40 1.14
CA LEU A 258 25.75 27.13 1.72
C LEU A 258 24.66 26.50 2.58
N SER A 259 24.22 25.32 2.18
CA SER A 259 23.26 24.51 2.92
C SER A 259 23.68 23.04 3.02
N PHE A 260 23.19 22.40 4.08
CA PHE A 260 23.39 20.98 4.38
C PHE A 260 22.03 20.35 4.60
N GLN A 261 21.87 19.12 4.13
CA GLN A 261 20.70 18.30 4.40
C GLN A 261 21.14 16.91 4.82
N PHE A 262 20.49 16.36 5.82
CA PHE A 262 20.69 15.01 6.28
C PHE A 262 19.35 14.29 6.41
N PHE A 263 19.29 13.08 5.94
CA PHE A 263 18.14 12.18 6.00
C PHE A 263 18.58 10.83 6.58
N LEU A 264 17.76 10.27 7.45
CA LEU A 264 17.96 8.95 8.04
C LEU A 264 16.62 8.25 8.21
N GLN A 265 16.50 7.03 7.70
CA GLN A 265 15.28 6.23 7.78
C GLN A 265 15.61 4.76 8.05
N PRO A 266 15.71 4.34 9.32
CA PRO A 266 15.66 2.95 9.69
C PRO A 266 14.22 2.43 9.71
N GLU A 267 14.03 1.20 9.23
CA GLU A 267 12.79 0.46 9.28
C GLU A 267 13.06 -1.00 9.63
N LEU A 268 12.25 -1.55 10.52
CA LEU A 268 12.30 -2.91 10.98
C LEU A 268 10.92 -3.54 10.80
N SER A 269 10.85 -4.62 10.05
CA SER A 269 9.61 -5.34 9.78
C SER A 269 9.81 -6.82 10.08
N ASN A 270 8.90 -7.37 10.88
CA ASN A 270 8.77 -8.79 11.16
C ASN A 270 7.54 -9.31 10.43
N TYR A 271 7.71 -10.42 9.74
CA TYR A 271 6.67 -11.14 9.02
C TYR A 271 6.55 -12.55 9.57
N HIS A 272 5.35 -12.92 9.92
CA HIS A 272 5.05 -14.26 10.40
C HIS A 272 3.94 -14.87 9.56
N TYR A 273 4.21 -16.01 8.93
CA TYR A 273 3.23 -16.78 8.17
C TYR A 273 2.59 -17.82 9.07
N ASP A 274 1.28 -18.03 8.91
CA ASP A 274 0.52 -19.01 9.65
C ASP A 274 -0.58 -19.61 8.76
N GLY A 275 -0.77 -20.92 8.87
CA GLY A 275 -1.90 -21.61 8.25
C GLY A 275 -1.89 -21.60 6.71
N LEU A 276 -1.09 -22.47 6.09
CA LEU A 276 -1.21 -22.74 4.66
C LEU A 276 -2.62 -23.26 4.33
N LYS A 277 -3.24 -22.73 3.28
CA LYS A 277 -4.61 -23.02 2.89
C LYS A 277 -4.84 -22.97 1.40
N GLU A 278 -5.93 -23.54 0.93
CA GLU A 278 -6.36 -23.45 -0.47
C GLU A 278 -7.74 -22.82 -0.60
N PHE A 279 -7.95 -22.12 -1.71
CA PHE A 279 -9.24 -21.56 -2.10
C PHE A 279 -10.15 -22.66 -2.65
N LEU A 280 -11.37 -22.77 -2.10
CA LEU A 280 -12.26 -23.91 -2.40
C LEU A 280 -13.35 -23.60 -3.43
N ASN A 281 -14.07 -22.51 -3.28
CA ASN A 281 -15.30 -22.27 -4.01
C ASN A 281 -15.27 -20.93 -4.75
N PRO A 282 -15.29 -20.95 -6.10
CA PRO A 282 -15.44 -19.76 -6.93
C PRO A 282 -16.62 -18.87 -6.49
N GLY A 283 -16.43 -17.55 -6.56
CA GLY A 283 -17.46 -16.58 -6.16
C GLY A 283 -17.73 -16.50 -4.66
N GLN A 284 -16.98 -17.22 -3.83
CA GLN A 284 -17.04 -17.15 -2.37
C GLN A 284 -15.69 -16.66 -1.79
N TYR A 285 -15.66 -16.38 -0.50
CA TYR A 285 -14.42 -16.19 0.28
C TYR A 285 -14.29 -17.40 1.20
N ASP A 286 -13.84 -18.51 0.65
CA ASP A 286 -13.90 -19.83 1.29
C ASP A 286 -12.57 -20.57 1.09
N PHE A 287 -11.92 -20.92 2.21
CA PHE A 287 -10.61 -21.54 2.26
C PHE A 287 -10.64 -22.77 3.16
N MET A 288 -9.84 -23.77 2.81
CA MET A 288 -9.53 -24.91 3.64
C MET A 288 -8.08 -24.86 4.07
N TYR A 289 -7.84 -24.88 5.38
CA TYR A 289 -6.49 -24.99 5.93
C TYR A 289 -5.98 -26.42 5.84
N TYR A 290 -4.72 -26.56 5.49
CA TYR A 290 -4.04 -27.84 5.54
C TYR A 290 -3.64 -28.18 6.99
N ASP A 291 -3.89 -29.42 7.40
CA ASP A 291 -3.50 -29.95 8.69
C ASP A 291 -2.06 -30.47 8.68
N ASP A 292 -1.47 -30.67 9.85
CA ASP A 292 -0.08 -31.16 10.01
C ASP A 292 0.19 -32.50 9.33
N ASN A 293 -0.83 -33.38 9.16
CA ASN A 293 -0.71 -34.64 8.46
C ASN A 293 -0.79 -34.52 6.94
N GLN A 294 -1.08 -33.35 6.41
CA GLN A 294 -1.06 -33.01 4.98
C GLN A 294 0.22 -32.28 4.58
N ILE A 295 1.05 -31.86 5.55
CA ILE A 295 2.28 -31.10 5.34
C ILE A 295 3.46 -31.93 5.84
N ASN A 296 4.34 -32.36 4.93
CA ASN A 296 5.55 -33.12 5.24
C ASN A 296 6.79 -32.28 4.97
N GLN A 297 7.64 -32.08 5.98
CA GLN A 297 8.95 -31.45 5.78
C GLN A 297 9.87 -32.43 5.06
N ILE A 298 10.33 -32.10 3.86
CA ILE A 298 11.27 -32.93 3.07
C ILE A 298 12.70 -32.55 3.42
N ASP A 299 13.02 -31.25 3.43
CA ASP A 299 14.31 -30.68 3.83
C ASP A 299 14.13 -29.26 4.36
N ASP A 300 15.22 -28.54 4.70
CA ASP A 300 15.17 -27.20 5.28
C ASP A 300 14.50 -26.16 4.38
N SER A 301 14.39 -26.41 3.07
CA SER A 301 13.87 -25.46 2.08
C SER A 301 12.59 -25.93 1.39
N THR A 302 12.18 -27.18 1.61
CA THR A 302 11.12 -27.84 0.81
C THR A 302 10.13 -28.55 1.71
N ILE A 303 8.86 -28.32 1.46
CA ILE A 303 7.72 -29.06 2.03
C ILE A 303 6.95 -29.78 0.92
N GLU A 304 6.41 -30.93 1.22
CA GLU A 304 5.45 -31.64 0.40
C GLU A 304 4.05 -31.46 1.00
N ILE A 305 3.10 -31.13 0.15
CA ILE A 305 1.69 -31.00 0.52
C ILE A 305 0.92 -32.15 -0.13
N ASP A 306 0.22 -32.93 0.68
CA ASP A 306 -0.75 -33.94 0.27
C ASP A 306 -2.17 -33.41 0.54
N PRO A 307 -2.90 -32.93 -0.47
CA PRO A 307 -4.16 -32.20 -0.28
C PRO A 307 -5.27 -33.00 0.40
N ASP A 308 -5.27 -34.32 0.30
CA ASP A 308 -6.31 -35.20 0.83
C ASP A 308 -5.81 -36.27 1.80
N ALA A 309 -4.56 -36.20 2.22
CA ALA A 309 -3.93 -37.01 3.27
C ALA A 309 -4.08 -38.52 3.03
N ASN A 310 -3.75 -39.03 1.85
CA ASN A 310 -3.85 -40.41 1.36
C ASN A 310 -5.01 -40.70 0.40
N GLY A 311 -5.61 -39.66 -0.19
CA GLY A 311 -6.60 -39.80 -1.26
C GLY A 311 -5.98 -39.87 -2.66
N PRO A 312 -6.77 -39.63 -3.71
CA PRO A 312 -6.32 -39.68 -5.09
C PRO A 312 -5.64 -38.38 -5.58
N ALA A 313 -5.63 -37.29 -4.80
CA ALA A 313 -5.00 -36.04 -5.23
C ALA A 313 -3.47 -36.21 -5.24
N PRO A 314 -2.78 -35.71 -6.28
CA PRO A 314 -1.33 -35.76 -6.30
C PRO A 314 -0.75 -34.80 -5.27
N SER A 315 0.25 -35.25 -4.51
CA SER A 315 1.06 -34.35 -3.68
C SER A 315 1.92 -33.47 -4.57
N PHE A 316 2.32 -32.29 -4.00
CA PHE A 316 3.16 -31.33 -4.68
C PHE A 316 4.16 -30.67 -3.73
N LEU A 317 5.25 -30.15 -4.28
CA LEU A 317 6.31 -29.52 -3.52
C LEU A 317 6.15 -27.99 -3.51
N LEU A 318 6.44 -27.38 -2.35
CA LEU A 318 6.54 -25.93 -2.15
C LEU A 318 7.81 -25.58 -1.41
N SER A 319 8.25 -24.31 -1.54
CA SER A 319 9.28 -23.77 -0.65
C SER A 319 8.74 -23.65 0.77
N SER A 320 9.53 -24.07 1.76
CA SER A 320 9.23 -23.86 3.19
C SER A 320 9.19 -22.39 3.58
N ASP A 321 9.74 -21.49 2.75
CA ASP A 321 9.69 -20.03 2.99
C ASP A 321 8.26 -19.48 3.03
N TYR A 322 7.28 -20.19 2.45
CA TYR A 322 5.88 -19.77 2.49
C TYR A 322 5.15 -20.07 3.81
N ILE A 323 5.80 -20.78 4.73
CA ILE A 323 5.27 -21.10 6.05
C ILE A 323 6.23 -20.67 7.18
N ARG A 324 7.35 -20.02 6.85
CA ARG A 324 8.37 -19.55 7.81
C ARG A 324 8.38 -18.04 7.84
N GLY A 325 8.42 -17.49 9.04
CA GLY A 325 8.56 -16.06 9.24
C GLY A 325 9.92 -15.53 8.80
N PHE A 326 10.01 -14.22 8.63
CA PHE A 326 11.26 -13.53 8.35
C PHE A 326 11.30 -12.12 8.93
N ASN A 327 12.50 -11.64 9.17
CA ASN A 327 12.76 -10.26 9.52
C ASN A 327 13.39 -9.53 8.33
N PHE A 328 12.88 -8.36 8.02
CA PHE A 328 13.47 -7.44 7.07
C PHE A 328 13.80 -6.10 7.75
N LEU A 329 15.06 -5.72 7.67
CA LEU A 329 15.54 -4.48 8.24
C LEU A 329 16.18 -3.64 7.15
N SER A 330 15.91 -2.35 7.14
CA SER A 330 16.49 -1.44 6.18
C SER A 330 16.93 -0.14 6.83
N LEU A 331 18.04 0.42 6.34
CA LEU A 331 18.52 1.75 6.68
C LEU A 331 18.81 2.51 5.39
N ARG A 332 18.17 3.65 5.25
CA ARG A 332 18.46 4.61 4.20
C ARG A 332 18.99 5.88 4.84
N SER A 333 20.13 6.35 4.39
CA SER A 333 20.65 7.64 4.81
C SER A 333 21.19 8.42 3.62
N ASN A 334 21.07 9.74 3.72
CA ASN A 334 21.50 10.64 2.68
C ASN A 334 22.05 11.92 3.32
N PHE A 335 23.20 12.38 2.83
CA PHE A 335 23.76 13.66 3.18
C PHE A 335 24.05 14.46 1.93
N ILE A 336 23.57 15.71 1.89
CA ILE A 336 23.74 16.63 0.76
C ILE A 336 24.37 17.92 1.29
N LEU A 337 25.48 18.29 0.68
CA LEU A 337 26.03 19.64 0.78
C LEU A 337 25.82 20.34 -0.54
N LYS A 338 25.19 21.53 -0.50
CA LYS A 338 25.05 22.46 -1.64
C LYS A 338 25.82 23.73 -1.36
N TRP A 339 26.73 24.08 -2.24
CA TRP A 339 27.52 25.30 -2.14
C TRP A 339 27.49 26.09 -3.44
N GLU A 340 26.91 27.28 -3.41
CA GLU A 340 27.00 28.26 -4.47
C GLU A 340 28.27 29.09 -4.28
N TYR A 341 29.37 28.63 -4.86
CA TYR A 341 30.69 29.26 -4.71
C TYR A 341 30.83 30.55 -5.51
N ARG A 342 29.98 30.75 -6.55
CA ARG A 342 29.84 31.94 -7.37
C ARG A 342 28.38 32.08 -7.81
N PRO A 343 27.82 33.30 -8.02
CA PRO A 343 26.46 33.47 -8.53
C PRO A 343 26.19 32.61 -9.77
N GLY A 344 25.17 31.77 -9.72
CA GLY A 344 24.81 30.82 -10.78
C GLY A 344 25.68 29.57 -10.88
N SER A 345 26.77 29.45 -10.08
CA SER A 345 27.69 28.30 -10.12
C SER A 345 27.67 27.55 -8.81
N SER A 346 27.42 26.26 -8.83
CA SER A 346 27.21 25.47 -7.61
C SER A 346 27.95 24.12 -7.63
N LEU A 347 28.35 23.70 -6.44
CA LEU A 347 28.88 22.36 -6.15
C LEU A 347 27.87 21.63 -5.25
N PHE A 348 27.54 20.39 -5.63
CA PHE A 348 26.81 19.46 -4.78
C PHE A 348 27.71 18.28 -4.46
N LEU A 349 27.80 17.97 -3.17
CA LEU A 349 28.37 16.72 -2.68
C LEU A 349 27.23 15.90 -2.09
N VAL A 350 27.05 14.70 -2.55
CA VAL A 350 26.00 13.79 -2.06
C VAL A 350 26.65 12.50 -1.62
N TRP A 351 26.32 12.06 -0.42
CA TRP A 351 26.61 10.73 0.09
C TRP A 351 25.31 10.04 0.42
N GLN A 352 25.11 8.85 -0.13
CA GLN A 352 23.98 7.98 0.17
C GLN A 352 24.52 6.67 0.74
N GLN A 353 23.87 6.18 1.77
CA GLN A 353 24.14 4.85 2.34
C GLN A 353 22.85 4.07 2.39
N GLN A 354 22.94 2.82 1.96
CA GLN A 354 21.88 1.83 2.08
C GLN A 354 22.45 0.61 2.82
N ARG A 355 21.66 0.10 3.75
CA ARG A 355 21.88 -1.18 4.41
C ARG A 355 20.58 -1.95 4.42
N ASP A 356 20.63 -3.24 4.16
CA ASP A 356 19.52 -4.16 4.25
C ASP A 356 20.00 -5.42 4.97
N HIS A 357 19.13 -5.97 5.80
CA HIS A 357 19.32 -7.25 6.44
C HIS A 357 18.05 -8.08 6.32
N PHE A 358 18.18 -9.32 5.88
CA PHE A 358 17.09 -10.28 5.73
C PHE A 358 17.46 -11.54 6.49
N GLU A 359 16.53 -12.06 7.30
CA GLU A 359 16.74 -13.25 8.11
C GLU A 359 15.46 -14.06 8.18
N ILE A 360 15.51 -15.33 7.78
CA ILE A 360 14.40 -16.27 7.94
C ILE A 360 14.39 -16.71 9.40
N THR A 361 13.31 -16.38 10.12
CA THR A 361 13.16 -16.69 11.55
C THR A 361 11.70 -16.48 11.98
N ASP A 362 11.20 -17.32 12.88
CA ASP A 362 9.90 -17.17 13.52
C ASP A 362 9.96 -16.34 14.82
N ASN A 363 11.14 -15.83 15.17
CA ASN A 363 11.33 -15.02 16.37
C ASN A 363 10.97 -13.56 16.13
N ASP A 364 10.21 -13.00 17.05
CA ASP A 364 9.95 -11.56 17.08
C ASP A 364 11.26 -10.76 17.22
N LEU A 365 11.37 -9.71 16.42
CA LEU A 365 12.55 -8.86 16.43
C LEU A 365 12.50 -7.87 17.61
N ASN A 366 13.49 -7.95 18.50
CA ASN A 366 13.75 -6.91 19.47
C ASN A 366 14.39 -5.69 18.77
N LEU A 367 13.98 -4.47 19.13
CA LEU A 367 14.50 -3.23 18.54
C LEU A 367 16.03 -3.10 18.66
N ASN A 368 16.61 -3.45 19.82
CA ASN A 368 18.06 -3.34 20.03
C ASN A 368 18.82 -4.31 19.13
N ASP A 369 18.42 -5.57 19.11
CA ASP A 369 19.04 -6.60 18.28
C ASP A 369 18.90 -6.27 16.79
N GLY A 370 17.75 -5.70 16.41
CA GLY A 370 17.51 -5.25 15.05
C GLY A 370 18.44 -4.12 14.62
N PHE A 371 18.68 -3.14 15.49
CA PHE A 371 19.62 -2.06 15.21
C PHE A 371 21.07 -2.57 15.12
N GLU A 372 21.50 -3.47 16.00
CA GLU A 372 22.82 -4.08 15.94
C GLU A 372 23.01 -4.84 14.62
N LYS A 373 22.10 -5.73 14.26
CA LYS A 373 22.13 -6.46 12.98
C LYS A 373 22.18 -5.52 11.77
N LEU A 374 21.44 -4.42 11.81
CA LEU A 374 21.40 -3.45 10.73
C LEU A 374 22.71 -2.66 10.61
N ILE A 375 23.34 -2.28 11.72
CA ILE A 375 24.63 -1.60 11.73
C ILE A 375 25.75 -2.54 11.23
N ASP A 376 25.70 -3.82 11.59
CA ASP A 376 26.68 -4.82 11.18
C ASP A 376 26.48 -5.31 9.74
N SER A 377 25.29 -5.06 9.14
CA SER A 377 25.01 -5.46 7.76
C SER A 377 25.88 -4.72 6.74
N GLN A 378 26.09 -5.36 5.60
CA GLN A 378 26.88 -4.77 4.51
C GLN A 378 26.25 -3.46 4.02
N SER A 379 27.03 -2.39 3.99
CA SER A 379 26.60 -1.09 3.50
C SER A 379 26.97 -0.89 2.03
N VAL A 380 26.01 -0.37 1.27
CA VAL A 380 26.25 0.19 -0.08
C VAL A 380 26.36 1.70 0.07
N ASN A 381 27.51 2.26 -0.29
CA ASN A 381 27.77 3.69 -0.23
C ASN A 381 27.92 4.25 -1.63
N THR A 382 27.19 5.32 -1.93
CA THR A 382 27.26 6.06 -3.20
C THR A 382 27.69 7.49 -2.92
N PHE A 383 28.77 7.91 -3.57
CA PHE A 383 29.24 9.29 -3.52
C PHE A 383 29.05 9.92 -4.89
N MET A 384 28.40 11.10 -4.93
CA MET A 384 28.19 11.85 -6.15
C MET A 384 28.69 13.28 -5.97
N VAL A 385 29.37 13.78 -6.99
CA VAL A 385 29.78 15.18 -7.09
C VAL A 385 29.15 15.77 -8.34
N LYS A 386 28.34 16.81 -8.17
CA LYS A 386 27.78 17.58 -9.29
C LYS A 386 28.34 18.99 -9.26
N PHE A 387 28.99 19.37 -10.35
CA PHE A 387 29.53 20.72 -10.54
C PHE A 387 28.75 21.40 -11.65
N ALA A 388 28.19 22.58 -11.36
CA ALA A 388 27.56 23.46 -12.33
C ALA A 388 28.29 24.79 -12.38
N TYR A 389 28.63 25.23 -13.57
CA TYR A 389 29.31 26.49 -13.79
C TYR A 389 28.49 27.37 -14.75
N TRP A 390 28.20 28.58 -14.33
CA TRP A 390 27.50 29.57 -15.16
C TRP A 390 28.48 30.40 -15.92
N LEU A 391 28.38 30.39 -17.26
CA LEU A 391 29.13 31.26 -18.17
C LEU A 391 28.23 32.44 -18.51
N SER A 392 28.59 33.66 -18.05
CA SER A 392 27.95 34.88 -18.56
C SER A 392 28.65 35.29 -19.86
N SER A 393 27.89 35.37 -20.94
CA SER A 393 28.36 36.05 -22.17
C SER A 393 28.37 37.56 -21.95
#